data_cbf6022ff6333a9eb55a422a6568b2bb
#
_entry.id   cbf6022ff6333a9eb55a422a6568b2bb
#
_cell.length_a   1.000
_cell.length_b   1.000
_cell.length_c   1.000
_cell.angle_alpha   90.00
_cell.angle_beta   90.00
_cell.angle_gamma   90.00
#
_symmetry.space_group_name_H-M   'P 1'
#
loop_
_entity.id
_entity.type
_entity.pdbx_description
1 polymer ?
#
loop_
_entity_poly.entity_id
_entity_poly.type
_entity_poly.pdbx_seq_one_letter_code
_entity_poly.pdbx_strand_id
1 'polypeptide(L)'
;MSIATRLNQQWREIAETQLRWADEGREFTTGAEALTRCQNEDSVVAALVRRAQDGEQLCGLIVLYAALPRLKMLARRDLQHSLDDYVANFWFRLTTFPEARLHKNILVNLALDTMKQLKRQCRRPLEVPGNEDLPRPNATDTRAEVIDMISASKSLGLVSSKTAEIIKTIYADGYSGKEAAQIYNISHAAVRNRCSTATKKLRMHAQELLAAA
;
A
#
# COMPACT_ATOMS: atom_id res chain seq x y z
N MET A 1 -20.48 -11.19 -14.90
CA MET A 1 -20.05 -10.03 -15.71
C MET A 1 -18.95 -9.31 -14.94
N SER A 2 -17.76 -9.17 -15.53
CA SER A 2 -16.61 -8.51 -14.86
C SER A 2 -16.90 -7.02 -14.63
N ILE A 3 -16.35 -6.43 -13.52
CA ILE A 3 -16.46 -5.00 -13.24
C ILE A 3 -15.88 -4.16 -14.38
N ALA A 4 -14.83 -4.65 -15.05
CA ALA A 4 -14.24 -4.00 -16.21
C ALA A 4 -15.23 -3.88 -17.38
N THR A 5 -16.09 -4.87 -17.59
CA THR A 5 -17.11 -4.85 -18.64
C THR A 5 -18.21 -3.84 -18.31
N ARG A 6 -18.64 -3.77 -17.04
CA ARG A 6 -19.63 -2.78 -16.58
C ARG A 6 -19.08 -1.36 -16.69
N LEU A 7 -17.84 -1.14 -16.26
CA LEU A 7 -17.19 0.16 -16.39
C LEU A 7 -17.12 0.59 -17.86
N ASN A 8 -16.70 -0.27 -18.78
CA ASN A 8 -16.66 0.07 -20.20
C ASN A 8 -18.03 0.43 -20.78
N GLN A 9 -19.10 -0.20 -20.31
CA GLN A 9 -20.46 0.11 -20.72
C GLN A 9 -20.92 1.46 -20.16
N GLN A 10 -20.70 1.72 -18.88
CA GLN A 10 -21.00 2.99 -18.25
C GLN A 10 -20.17 4.16 -18.83
N TRP A 11 -18.93 3.89 -19.27
CA TRP A 11 -18.10 4.94 -19.85
C TRP A 11 -18.70 5.58 -21.09
N ARG A 12 -19.38 4.83 -21.93
CA ARG A 12 -20.02 5.39 -23.14
C ARG A 12 -21.06 6.46 -22.78
N GLU A 13 -21.83 6.24 -21.74
CA GLU A 13 -22.82 7.18 -21.25
C GLU A 13 -22.16 8.39 -20.60
N ILE A 14 -21.13 8.18 -19.78
CA ILE A 14 -20.40 9.24 -19.07
C ILE A 14 -19.61 10.13 -20.04
N ALA A 15 -19.00 9.56 -21.08
CA ALA A 15 -18.15 10.28 -22.01
C ALA A 15 -18.91 11.41 -22.73
N GLU A 16 -20.18 11.18 -23.05
CA GLU A 16 -21.04 12.12 -23.76
C GLU A 16 -21.86 13.04 -22.83
N THR A 17 -21.84 12.76 -21.51
CA THR A 17 -22.58 13.56 -20.53
C THR A 17 -22.02 14.97 -20.45
N GLN A 18 -22.88 15.97 -20.63
CA GLN A 18 -22.50 17.37 -20.46
C GLN A 18 -22.24 17.66 -18.96
N LEU A 19 -21.02 18.07 -18.68
CA LEU A 19 -20.60 18.51 -17.35
C LEU A 19 -20.71 20.03 -17.28
N ARG A 20 -21.75 20.52 -16.61
CA ARG A 20 -21.84 21.96 -16.27
C ARG A 20 -20.95 22.21 -15.06
N TRP A 21 -19.75 22.64 -15.32
CA TRP A 21 -18.82 23.00 -14.27
C TRP A 21 -18.37 24.44 -14.42
N ALA A 22 -18.81 25.26 -13.49
CA ALA A 22 -18.30 26.60 -13.28
C ALA A 22 -17.44 26.58 -12.01
N ASP A 23 -16.14 26.34 -12.15
CA ASP A 23 -15.19 26.56 -11.08
C ASP A 23 -13.98 27.28 -11.68
N GLU A 24 -13.66 28.46 -11.16
CA GLU A 24 -12.53 29.32 -11.55
C GLU A 24 -12.42 29.62 -13.08
N GLY A 25 -13.54 29.74 -13.79
CA GLY A 25 -13.55 30.09 -15.22
C GLY A 25 -13.16 28.95 -16.16
N ARG A 26 -13.23 27.70 -15.70
CA ARG A 26 -12.98 26.52 -16.51
C ARG A 26 -14.26 25.76 -16.76
N GLU A 27 -14.73 25.75 -18.00
CA GLU A 27 -15.87 24.95 -18.44
C GLU A 27 -15.37 23.62 -19.04
N PHE A 28 -15.86 22.48 -18.51
CA PHE A 28 -15.78 21.22 -19.21
C PHE A 28 -17.09 20.99 -19.93
N THR A 29 -17.02 20.62 -21.19
CA THR A 29 -18.22 20.36 -21.98
C THR A 29 -18.65 18.90 -21.88
N THR A 30 -17.70 17.96 -21.72
CA THR A 30 -18.00 16.52 -21.68
C THR A 30 -17.14 15.74 -20.67
N GLY A 31 -17.62 14.55 -20.29
CA GLY A 31 -16.85 13.61 -19.45
C GLY A 31 -15.55 13.16 -20.10
N ALA A 32 -15.52 13.05 -21.42
CA ALA A 32 -14.32 12.66 -22.17
C ALA A 32 -13.24 13.76 -22.11
N GLU A 33 -13.63 15.03 -22.21
CA GLU A 33 -12.71 16.16 -22.06
C GLU A 33 -12.13 16.22 -20.63
N ALA A 34 -13.00 16.08 -19.63
CA ALA A 34 -12.58 16.05 -18.23
C ALA A 34 -11.58 14.91 -17.96
N LEU A 35 -11.79 13.72 -18.53
CA LEU A 35 -10.85 12.58 -18.41
C LEU A 35 -9.49 12.92 -19.01
N THR A 36 -9.47 13.51 -20.21
CA THR A 36 -8.22 13.88 -20.90
C THR A 36 -7.42 14.87 -20.06
N ARG A 37 -8.09 15.85 -19.49
CA ARG A 37 -7.45 16.88 -18.64
C ARG A 37 -6.98 16.29 -17.30
N CYS A 38 -7.72 15.35 -16.70
CA CYS A 38 -7.29 14.62 -15.49
C CYS A 38 -5.94 13.92 -15.65
N GLN A 39 -5.58 13.51 -16.85
CA GLN A 39 -4.31 12.84 -17.11
C GLN A 39 -3.11 13.80 -17.05
N ASN A 40 -3.35 15.09 -17.26
CA ASN A 40 -2.31 16.10 -17.43
C ASN A 40 -2.32 17.19 -16.34
N GLU A 41 -3.45 17.39 -15.65
CA GLU A 41 -3.65 18.53 -14.74
C GLU A 41 -4.13 18.06 -13.36
N ASP A 42 -3.24 18.10 -12.36
CA ASP A 42 -3.60 17.76 -10.97
C ASP A 42 -4.67 18.69 -10.37
N SER A 43 -4.77 19.95 -10.81
CA SER A 43 -5.80 20.90 -10.39
C SER A 43 -7.20 20.43 -10.77
N VAL A 44 -7.36 19.87 -11.97
CA VAL A 44 -8.62 19.28 -12.45
C VAL A 44 -8.98 18.05 -11.61
N VAL A 45 -8.00 17.17 -11.35
CA VAL A 45 -8.21 16.00 -10.49
C VAL A 45 -8.62 16.42 -9.09
N ALA A 46 -7.97 17.44 -8.51
CA ALA A 46 -8.30 17.96 -7.18
C ALA A 46 -9.76 18.44 -7.09
N ALA A 47 -10.18 19.19 -8.08
CA ALA A 47 -11.55 19.71 -8.11
C ALA A 47 -12.59 18.59 -8.29
N LEU A 48 -12.34 17.60 -9.16
CA LEU A 48 -13.23 16.43 -9.31
C LEU A 48 -13.28 15.57 -8.05
N VAL A 49 -12.14 15.42 -7.34
CA VAL A 49 -12.11 14.68 -6.07
C VAL A 49 -12.96 15.38 -5.02
N ARG A 50 -12.85 16.71 -4.85
CA ARG A 50 -13.71 17.48 -3.92
C ARG A 50 -15.19 17.28 -4.22
N ARG A 51 -15.60 17.44 -5.46
CA ARG A 51 -17.00 17.23 -5.87
C ARG A 51 -17.48 15.80 -5.64
N ALA A 52 -16.62 14.82 -5.89
CA ALA A 52 -16.94 13.43 -5.58
C ALA A 52 -17.12 13.21 -4.07
N GLN A 53 -16.36 13.92 -3.23
CA GLN A 53 -16.53 13.92 -1.77
C GLN A 53 -17.82 14.61 -1.32
N ASP A 54 -18.25 15.63 -2.06
CA ASP A 54 -19.53 16.34 -1.86
C ASP A 54 -20.74 15.55 -2.39
N GLY A 55 -20.51 14.33 -2.95
CA GLY A 55 -21.57 13.42 -3.38
C GLY A 55 -21.83 13.37 -4.90
N GLU A 56 -21.09 14.11 -5.73
CA GLU A 56 -21.19 14.04 -7.18
C GLU A 56 -20.55 12.77 -7.74
N GLN A 57 -21.31 11.71 -7.86
CA GLN A 57 -20.84 10.39 -8.30
C GLN A 57 -20.13 10.43 -9.68
N LEU A 58 -20.63 11.24 -10.60
CA LEU A 58 -20.06 11.39 -11.94
C LEU A 58 -18.61 11.85 -11.91
N CYS A 59 -18.30 12.83 -11.04
CA CYS A 59 -16.93 13.30 -10.84
C CYS A 59 -16.02 12.20 -10.32
N GLY A 60 -16.51 11.40 -9.37
CA GLY A 60 -15.79 10.24 -8.84
C GLY A 60 -15.51 9.17 -9.91
N LEU A 61 -16.48 8.90 -10.78
CA LEU A 61 -16.31 7.97 -11.89
C LEU A 61 -15.25 8.45 -12.88
N ILE A 62 -15.20 9.73 -13.24
CA ILE A 62 -14.17 10.29 -14.14
C ILE A 62 -12.78 10.10 -13.52
N VAL A 63 -12.61 10.40 -12.23
CA VAL A 63 -11.33 10.18 -11.52
C VAL A 63 -10.95 8.69 -11.50
N LEU A 64 -11.92 7.79 -11.29
CA LEU A 64 -11.71 6.35 -11.35
C LEU A 64 -11.23 5.91 -12.74
N TYR A 65 -11.86 6.39 -13.82
CA TYR A 65 -11.44 6.08 -15.18
C TYR A 65 -10.04 6.61 -15.48
N ALA A 66 -9.69 7.81 -14.99
CA ALA A 66 -8.33 8.33 -15.11
C ALA A 66 -7.29 7.48 -14.39
N ALA A 67 -7.66 6.90 -13.24
CA ALA A 67 -6.80 6.01 -12.46
C ALA A 67 -6.76 4.56 -12.97
N LEU A 68 -7.77 4.11 -13.74
CA LEU A 68 -7.99 2.71 -14.11
C LEU A 68 -6.77 2.02 -14.78
N PRO A 69 -6.00 2.67 -15.67
CA PRO A 69 -4.80 2.05 -16.23
C PRO A 69 -3.77 1.69 -15.15
N ARG A 70 -3.61 2.55 -14.14
CA ARG A 70 -2.71 2.33 -13.00
C ARG A 70 -3.22 1.23 -12.09
N LEU A 71 -4.51 1.19 -11.81
CA LEU A 71 -5.14 0.13 -11.00
C LEU A 71 -5.01 -1.23 -11.69
N LYS A 72 -5.22 -1.32 -13.00
CA LYS A 72 -5.00 -2.54 -13.80
C LYS A 72 -3.55 -3.02 -13.69
N MET A 73 -2.58 -2.10 -13.78
CA MET A 73 -1.16 -2.43 -13.65
C MET A 73 -0.82 -2.96 -12.24
N LEU A 74 -1.37 -2.36 -11.19
CA LEU A 74 -1.17 -2.79 -9.81
C LEU A 74 -1.82 -4.17 -9.56
N ALA A 75 -3.06 -4.37 -9.98
CA ALA A 75 -3.78 -5.63 -9.85
C ALA A 75 -3.09 -6.79 -10.57
N ARG A 76 -2.52 -6.57 -11.76
CA ARG A 76 -1.74 -7.60 -12.49
C ARG A 76 -0.49 -8.07 -11.75
N ARG A 77 0.06 -7.26 -10.86
CA ARG A 77 1.26 -7.56 -10.06
C ARG A 77 0.92 -8.08 -8.66
N ASP A 78 -0.34 -8.05 -8.30
CA ASP A 78 -0.84 -8.48 -7.01
C ASP A 78 -1.45 -9.88 -7.13
N LEU A 79 -0.88 -10.86 -6.43
CA LEU A 79 -1.35 -12.25 -6.45
C LEU A 79 -2.55 -12.49 -5.52
N GLN A 80 -2.87 -11.53 -4.65
CA GLN A 80 -3.87 -11.70 -3.59
C GLN A 80 -5.18 -10.94 -3.89
N HIS A 81 -5.11 -9.88 -4.70
CA HIS A 81 -6.27 -9.01 -4.94
C HIS A 81 -6.57 -8.87 -6.42
N SER A 82 -7.86 -8.94 -6.72
CA SER A 82 -8.41 -8.74 -8.06
C SER A 82 -8.49 -7.25 -8.43
N LEU A 83 -8.76 -6.98 -9.71
CA LEU A 83 -9.07 -5.60 -10.14
C LEU A 83 -10.32 -5.07 -9.45
N ASP A 84 -11.28 -5.92 -9.15
CA ASP A 84 -12.54 -5.56 -8.49
C ASP A 84 -12.26 -5.05 -7.06
N ASP A 85 -11.32 -5.70 -6.33
CA ASP A 85 -10.87 -5.25 -5.02
C ASP A 85 -10.19 -3.88 -5.09
N TYR A 86 -9.35 -3.68 -6.12
CA TYR A 86 -8.69 -2.39 -6.35
C TYR A 86 -9.70 -1.28 -6.66
N VAL A 87 -10.72 -1.53 -7.47
CA VAL A 87 -11.76 -0.54 -7.80
C VAL A 87 -12.60 -0.19 -6.58
N ALA A 88 -13.03 -1.18 -5.80
CA ALA A 88 -13.82 -0.95 -4.59
C ALA A 88 -13.03 -0.13 -3.54
N ASN A 89 -11.77 -0.52 -3.29
CA ASN A 89 -10.93 0.22 -2.34
C ASN A 89 -10.52 1.60 -2.86
N PHE A 90 -10.35 1.78 -4.17
CA PHE A 90 -10.10 3.09 -4.77
C PHE A 90 -11.27 4.04 -4.52
N TRP A 91 -12.51 3.57 -4.71
CA TRP A 91 -13.70 4.36 -4.43
C TRP A 91 -13.74 4.83 -2.98
N PHE A 92 -13.49 3.93 -2.04
CA PHE A 92 -13.40 4.27 -0.62
C PHE A 92 -12.29 5.29 -0.34
N ARG A 93 -11.11 5.13 -0.97
CA ARG A 93 -10.00 6.09 -0.80
C ARG A 93 -10.29 7.44 -1.42
N LEU A 94 -11.00 7.50 -2.54
CA LEU A 94 -11.42 8.73 -3.18
C LEU A 94 -12.27 9.59 -2.23
N THR A 95 -13.27 8.97 -1.59
CA THR A 95 -14.18 9.67 -0.67
C THR A 95 -13.53 10.11 0.64
N THR A 96 -12.41 9.48 1.02
CA THR A 96 -11.67 9.77 2.26
C THR A 96 -10.30 10.41 2.02
N PHE A 97 -10.01 10.85 0.80
CA PHE A 97 -8.69 11.39 0.47
C PHE A 97 -8.48 12.76 1.12
N PRO A 98 -7.37 12.97 1.87
CA PRO A 98 -7.14 14.22 2.60
C PRO A 98 -6.96 15.41 1.65
N GLU A 99 -7.63 16.52 1.93
CA GLU A 99 -7.55 17.74 1.12
C GLU A 99 -6.13 18.30 1.02
N ALA A 100 -5.36 18.23 2.11
CA ALA A 100 -3.95 18.65 2.14
C ALA A 100 -3.06 17.94 1.11
N ARG A 101 -3.52 16.85 0.50
CA ARG A 101 -2.79 16.07 -0.54
C ARG A 101 -3.31 16.30 -1.96
N LEU A 102 -4.30 17.20 -2.15
CA LEU A 102 -4.92 17.53 -3.42
C LEU A 102 -4.13 18.58 -4.22
N HIS A 103 -2.80 18.51 -4.24
CA HIS A 103 -1.97 19.52 -4.92
C HIS A 103 -0.97 18.96 -5.93
N LYS A 104 -0.55 17.70 -5.79
CA LYS A 104 0.44 17.09 -6.70
C LYS A 104 0.35 15.57 -6.76
N ASN A 105 0.45 15.03 -8.01
CA ASN A 105 0.47 13.59 -8.28
C ASN A 105 -0.74 12.86 -7.67
N ILE A 106 -1.92 13.46 -7.72
CA ILE A 106 -3.11 13.01 -6.99
C ILE A 106 -3.53 11.61 -7.41
N LEU A 107 -3.63 11.33 -8.72
CA LEU A 107 -4.00 10.01 -9.24
C LEU A 107 -3.01 8.91 -8.82
N VAL A 108 -1.72 9.25 -8.81
CA VAL A 108 -0.67 8.30 -8.37
C VAL A 108 -0.79 8.02 -6.88
N ASN A 109 -0.98 9.07 -6.08
CA ASN A 109 -1.13 8.96 -4.63
C ASN A 109 -2.38 8.15 -4.25
N LEU A 110 -3.52 8.39 -4.91
CA LEU A 110 -4.74 7.61 -4.72
C LEU A 110 -4.54 6.12 -5.04
N ALA A 111 -3.92 5.81 -6.19
CA ALA A 111 -3.67 4.43 -6.58
C ALA A 111 -2.70 3.71 -5.62
N LEU A 112 -1.63 4.38 -5.17
CA LEU A 112 -0.69 3.84 -4.20
C LEU A 112 -1.30 3.67 -2.81
N ASP A 113 -2.14 4.59 -2.37
CA ASP A 113 -2.84 4.48 -1.09
C ASP A 113 -3.85 3.32 -1.11
N THR A 114 -4.55 3.12 -2.24
CA THR A 114 -5.41 1.95 -2.45
C THR A 114 -4.62 0.65 -2.30
N MET A 115 -3.48 0.52 -2.96
CA MET A 115 -2.60 -0.66 -2.83
C MET A 115 -2.13 -0.86 -1.38
N LYS A 116 -1.73 0.21 -0.69
CA LYS A 116 -1.30 0.13 0.71
C LYS A 116 -2.42 -0.33 1.63
N GLN A 117 -3.65 0.12 1.39
CA GLN A 117 -4.81 -0.26 2.17
C GLN A 117 -5.14 -1.75 2.00
N LEU A 118 -5.18 -2.24 0.76
CA LEU A 118 -5.38 -3.66 0.47
C LEU A 118 -4.34 -4.53 1.18
N LYS A 119 -3.05 -4.19 1.04
CA LYS A 119 -1.96 -4.90 1.72
C LYS A 119 -2.05 -4.87 3.25
N ARG A 120 -2.61 -3.81 3.84
CA ARG A 120 -2.85 -3.73 5.29
C ARG A 120 -4.02 -4.62 5.73
N GLN A 121 -5.06 -4.74 4.92
CA GLN A 121 -6.20 -5.61 5.20
C GLN A 121 -5.77 -7.08 5.25
N CYS A 122 -4.90 -7.52 4.32
CA CYS A 122 -4.32 -8.86 4.35
C CYS A 122 -3.37 -9.12 5.53
N ARG A 123 -2.78 -8.07 6.11
CA ARG A 123 -1.89 -8.20 7.26
C ARG A 123 -2.61 -8.17 8.62
N ARG A 124 -3.89 -7.82 8.66
CA ARG A 124 -4.67 -8.01 9.88
C ARG A 124 -4.89 -9.50 10.04
N PRO A 125 -4.44 -10.12 11.14
CA PRO A 125 -4.89 -11.46 11.49
C PRO A 125 -6.41 -11.40 11.46
N LEU A 126 -7.06 -12.37 10.83
CA LEU A 126 -8.48 -12.59 11.06
C LEU A 126 -8.60 -12.77 12.58
N GLU A 127 -9.19 -11.81 13.26
CA GLU A 127 -9.74 -12.04 14.59
C GLU A 127 -10.85 -13.06 14.37
N VAL A 128 -10.49 -14.35 14.48
CA VAL A 128 -11.46 -15.43 14.51
C VAL A 128 -12.16 -15.28 15.86
N PRO A 129 -13.44 -14.91 15.90
CA PRO A 129 -14.16 -14.86 17.15
C PRO A 129 -14.23 -16.29 17.71
N GLY A 130 -13.60 -16.53 18.83
CA GLY A 130 -13.84 -17.75 19.60
C GLY A 130 -12.86 -18.89 19.43
N ASN A 131 -11.57 -18.65 19.51
CA ASN A 131 -10.61 -19.69 19.83
C ASN A 131 -9.69 -19.23 20.96
N GLU A 132 -10.30 -19.05 22.15
CA GLU A 132 -9.55 -18.76 23.39
C GLU A 132 -8.69 -19.95 23.87
N ASP A 133 -8.84 -21.13 23.24
CA ASP A 133 -8.20 -22.37 23.67
C ASP A 133 -7.02 -22.83 22.79
N LEU A 134 -6.58 -22.04 21.81
CA LEU A 134 -5.30 -22.36 21.17
C LEU A 134 -4.17 -21.84 22.07
N PRO A 135 -3.24 -22.71 22.52
CA PRO A 135 -2.09 -22.29 23.29
C PRO A 135 -1.33 -21.25 22.47
N ARG A 136 -1.30 -20.00 22.97
CA ARG A 136 -0.43 -18.96 22.39
C ARG A 136 0.98 -19.53 22.46
N PRO A 137 1.72 -19.57 21.32
CA PRO A 137 3.13 -19.97 21.40
C PRO A 137 3.78 -19.03 22.43
N ASN A 138 4.39 -19.64 23.45
CA ASN A 138 5.00 -18.89 24.55
C ASN A 138 5.96 -17.85 23.95
N ALA A 139 5.79 -16.57 24.31
CA ALA A 139 6.65 -15.49 23.83
C ALA A 139 8.15 -15.76 24.11
N THR A 140 8.43 -16.64 25.05
CA THR A 140 9.77 -17.12 25.40
C THR A 140 10.36 -17.99 24.31
N ASP A 141 9.57 -18.89 23.71
CA ASP A 141 10.04 -19.79 22.65
C ASP A 141 10.36 -19.02 21.37
N THR A 142 9.47 -18.11 20.98
CA THR A 142 9.67 -17.26 19.78
C THR A 142 10.94 -16.41 19.87
N ARG A 143 11.31 -15.91 21.06
CA ARG A 143 12.52 -15.12 21.26
C ARG A 143 13.77 -15.99 21.10
N ALA A 144 13.79 -17.18 21.66
CA ALA A 144 14.87 -18.13 21.52
C ALA A 144 15.09 -18.52 20.06
N GLU A 145 14.02 -18.90 19.35
CA GLU A 145 14.07 -19.20 17.92
C GLU A 145 14.63 -18.07 17.07
N VAL A 146 14.25 -16.81 17.36
CA VAL A 146 14.78 -15.63 16.66
C VAL A 146 16.29 -15.46 16.91
N ILE A 147 16.75 -15.69 18.15
CA ILE A 147 18.17 -15.60 18.50
C ILE A 147 18.96 -16.70 17.78
N ASP A 148 18.45 -17.94 17.76
CA ASP A 148 19.09 -19.07 17.10
C ASP A 148 19.19 -18.84 15.58
N MET A 149 18.12 -18.37 14.95
CA MET A 149 18.11 -18.01 13.53
C MET A 149 19.13 -16.89 13.22
N ILE A 150 19.25 -15.89 14.09
CA ILE A 150 20.24 -14.80 13.90
C ILE A 150 21.66 -15.37 14.05
N SER A 151 21.87 -16.27 15.00
CA SER A 151 23.16 -16.92 15.25
C SER A 151 23.58 -17.79 14.05
N ALA A 152 22.66 -18.62 13.55
CA ALA A 152 22.86 -19.42 12.35
C ALA A 152 23.16 -18.55 11.10
N SER A 153 22.44 -17.44 10.97
CA SER A 153 22.68 -16.51 9.83
C SER A 153 24.06 -15.86 9.87
N LYS A 154 24.59 -15.61 11.06
CA LYS A 154 25.95 -15.12 11.26
C LYS A 154 26.99 -16.19 10.92
N SER A 155 26.78 -17.44 11.37
CA SER A 155 27.66 -18.58 11.08
C SER A 155 27.74 -18.89 9.59
N LEU A 156 26.62 -18.78 8.87
CA LEU A 156 26.55 -18.95 7.42
C LEU A 156 27.06 -17.73 6.63
N GLY A 157 27.54 -16.67 7.31
CA GLY A 157 28.06 -15.47 6.65
C GLY A 157 27.02 -14.64 5.90
N LEU A 158 25.73 -14.90 6.08
CA LEU A 158 24.63 -14.20 5.42
C LEU A 158 24.48 -12.76 5.90
N VAL A 159 24.80 -12.51 7.17
CA VAL A 159 24.77 -11.18 7.79
C VAL A 159 26.07 -10.91 8.57
N SER A 160 26.53 -9.65 8.55
CA SER A 160 27.69 -9.24 9.35
C SER A 160 27.34 -9.23 10.84
N SER A 161 28.34 -9.41 11.73
CA SER A 161 28.16 -9.36 13.18
C SER A 161 27.42 -8.11 13.64
N LYS A 162 27.80 -6.93 13.13
CA LYS A 162 27.11 -5.66 13.46
C LYS A 162 25.65 -5.64 13.03
N THR A 163 25.32 -6.22 11.88
CA THR A 163 23.94 -6.30 11.40
C THR A 163 23.13 -7.30 12.20
N ALA A 164 23.72 -8.44 12.59
CA ALA A 164 23.09 -9.44 13.43
C ALA A 164 22.70 -8.86 14.80
N GLU A 165 23.58 -8.07 15.43
CA GLU A 165 23.28 -7.40 16.70
C GLU A 165 22.14 -6.38 16.57
N ILE A 166 22.12 -5.56 15.52
CA ILE A 166 21.03 -4.61 15.27
C ILE A 166 19.70 -5.36 15.10
N ILE A 167 19.70 -6.47 14.37
CA ILE A 167 18.49 -7.29 14.18
C ILE A 167 18.04 -7.90 15.49
N LYS A 168 18.97 -8.44 16.29
CA LYS A 168 18.69 -9.00 17.63
C LYS A 168 18.03 -7.94 18.53
N THR A 169 18.62 -6.75 18.61
CA THR A 169 18.10 -5.65 19.41
C THR A 169 16.66 -5.27 19.01
N ILE A 170 16.33 -5.28 17.72
CA ILE A 170 15.00 -4.89 17.27
C ILE A 170 14.00 -6.04 17.38
N TYR A 171 14.36 -7.25 16.94
CA TYR A 171 13.39 -8.35 16.80
C TYR A 171 13.34 -9.29 18.01
N ALA A 172 14.42 -9.44 18.75
CA ALA A 172 14.47 -10.27 19.95
C ALA A 172 14.32 -9.42 21.23
N ASP A 173 14.95 -8.26 21.30
CA ASP A 173 14.94 -7.42 22.52
C ASP A 173 13.83 -6.35 22.49
N GLY A 174 13.12 -6.18 21.33
CA GLY A 174 11.92 -5.35 21.21
C GLY A 174 12.16 -3.83 21.09
N TYR A 175 13.40 -3.40 20.87
CA TYR A 175 13.70 -1.97 20.69
C TYR A 175 13.17 -1.45 19.34
N SER A 176 12.73 -0.20 19.33
CA SER A 176 12.36 0.47 18.07
C SER A 176 13.59 0.75 17.21
N GLY A 177 13.39 0.91 15.90
CA GLY A 177 14.48 1.27 14.99
C GLY A 177 15.15 2.62 15.31
N LYS A 178 14.46 3.54 16.00
CA LYS A 178 15.02 4.81 16.47
C LYS A 178 15.95 4.61 17.66
N GLU A 179 15.55 3.80 18.63
CA GLU A 179 16.35 3.44 19.80
C GLU A 179 17.60 2.66 19.39
N ALA A 180 17.45 1.67 18.49
CA ALA A 180 18.58 0.96 17.94
C ALA A 180 19.57 1.89 17.20
N ALA A 181 19.08 2.93 16.50
CA ALA A 181 19.93 3.92 15.87
C ALA A 181 20.78 4.70 16.89
N GLN A 182 20.21 5.03 18.06
CA GLN A 182 20.93 5.68 19.16
C GLN A 182 21.95 4.74 19.80
N ILE A 183 21.57 3.49 20.11
CA ILE A 183 22.45 2.50 20.73
C ILE A 183 23.70 2.24 19.86
N TYR A 184 23.52 2.11 18.57
CA TYR A 184 24.63 1.79 17.63
C TYR A 184 25.29 3.03 17.00
N ASN A 185 24.88 4.24 17.40
CA ASN A 185 25.35 5.52 16.88
C ASN A 185 25.37 5.60 15.35
N ILE A 186 24.26 5.22 14.74
CA ILE A 186 24.04 5.28 13.29
C ILE A 186 22.69 5.93 12.96
N SER A 187 22.51 6.40 11.74
CA SER A 187 21.24 7.00 11.35
C SER A 187 20.10 5.97 11.33
N HIS A 188 18.87 6.40 11.67
CA HIS A 188 17.67 5.55 11.57
C HIS A 188 17.46 4.97 10.14
N ALA A 189 17.84 5.74 9.09
CA ALA A 189 17.82 5.26 7.71
C ALA A 189 18.79 4.09 7.50
N ALA A 190 19.99 4.16 8.11
CA ALA A 190 20.98 3.08 8.04
C ALA A 190 20.49 1.81 8.75
N VAL A 191 19.85 1.94 9.93
CA VAL A 191 19.21 0.81 10.62
C VAL A 191 18.18 0.15 9.72
N ARG A 192 17.25 0.95 9.17
CA ARG A 192 16.18 0.44 8.31
C ARG A 192 16.71 -0.28 7.07
N ASN A 193 17.73 0.26 6.42
CA ASN A 193 18.36 -0.36 5.26
C ASN A 193 19.04 -1.68 5.60
N ARG A 194 19.79 -1.74 6.73
CA ARG A 194 20.44 -2.97 7.20
C ARG A 194 19.41 -4.05 7.54
N CYS A 195 18.35 -3.72 8.27
CA CYS A 195 17.28 -4.66 8.59
C CYS A 195 16.59 -5.17 7.32
N SER A 196 16.25 -4.28 6.38
CA SER A 196 15.60 -4.65 5.12
C SER A 196 16.46 -5.59 4.28
N THR A 197 17.76 -5.26 4.13
CA THR A 197 18.70 -6.10 3.36
C THR A 197 18.91 -7.45 4.02
N ALA A 198 19.08 -7.48 5.33
CA ALA A 198 19.25 -8.71 6.07
C ALA A 198 18.00 -9.59 6.01
N THR A 199 16.81 -9.04 6.26
CA THR A 199 15.54 -9.78 6.16
C THR A 199 15.34 -10.38 4.77
N LYS A 200 15.74 -9.65 3.70
CA LYS A 200 15.69 -10.17 2.34
C LYS A 200 16.62 -11.38 2.16
N LYS A 201 17.86 -11.31 2.65
CA LYS A 201 18.80 -12.42 2.62
C LYS A 201 18.33 -13.64 3.40
N LEU A 202 17.83 -13.43 4.64
CA LEU A 202 17.29 -14.49 5.47
C LEU A 202 16.13 -15.22 4.79
N ARG A 203 15.24 -14.50 4.11
CA ARG A 203 14.13 -15.10 3.35
C ARG A 203 14.61 -15.93 2.16
N MET A 204 15.67 -15.50 1.48
CA MET A 204 16.22 -16.24 0.34
C MET A 204 16.88 -17.55 0.78
N HIS A 205 17.44 -17.60 2.00
CA HIS A 205 18.12 -18.77 2.56
C HIS A 205 17.34 -19.43 3.70
N ALA A 206 15.99 -19.26 3.71
CA ALA A 206 15.16 -19.74 4.82
C ALA A 206 15.27 -21.26 5.06
N GLN A 207 15.36 -22.07 4.00
CA GLN A 207 15.51 -23.53 4.12
C GLN A 207 16.86 -23.93 4.73
N GLU A 208 17.94 -23.27 4.37
CA GLU A 208 19.27 -23.52 4.90
C GLU A 208 19.36 -23.11 6.37
N LEU A 209 18.71 -22.00 6.74
CA LEU A 209 18.64 -21.51 8.12
C LEU A 209 17.84 -22.45 9.03
N LEU A 210 16.72 -22.99 8.55
CA LEU A 210 15.90 -23.94 9.29
C LEU A 210 16.61 -25.29 9.50
N ALA A 211 17.53 -25.67 8.61
CA ALA A 211 18.34 -26.87 8.76
C ALA A 211 19.54 -26.68 9.69
N ALA A 212 19.95 -25.44 9.96
CA ALA A 212 21.12 -25.08 10.76
C ALA A 212 20.80 -24.55 12.16
N ALA A 213 19.51 -24.25 12.43
CA ALA A 213 18.99 -23.80 13.72
C ALA A 213 18.46 -24.98 14.54
#